data_17bc7dfcec83b619c7f9952267483cfb
#
_entry.id   17bc7dfcec83b619c7f9952267483cfb
#
_cell.length_a   1.000
_cell.length_b   1.000
_cell.length_c   1.000
_cell.angle_alpha   90.00
_cell.angle_beta   90.00
_cell.angle_gamma   90.00
#
_symmetry.space_group_name_H-M   'P 1'
#
loop_
_entity.id
_entity.type
_entity.pdbx_description
1 polymer ?
#
loop_
_entity_poly.entity_id
_entity_poly.type
_entity_poly.pdbx_seq_one_letter_code
_entity_poly.pdbx_strand_id
1 'polypeptide(L)'
;ILVYMPDEISESGSSDVNRMKLLAPLIESALKIARNGDYFKALNLNGLIYSAALNFNSQIAIEALHAGALASGLSGTGSSFVAVCEENSIDDVKGAWQDNFEGKIIETSVDNEGCTFI
;
A
#
# COMPACT_ATOMS: atom_id res chain seq x y z
N ILE A 1 0.44 8.31 8.31
CA ILE A 1 -0.10 7.43 7.26
C ILE A 1 -0.69 8.28 6.16
N LEU A 2 -0.31 7.96 4.93
CA LEU A 2 -0.93 8.53 3.72
C LEU A 2 -1.69 7.43 2.99
N VAL A 3 -2.86 7.76 2.46
CA VAL A 3 -3.66 6.87 1.61
C VAL A 3 -3.86 7.57 0.27
N TYR A 4 -3.33 6.97 -0.79
CA TYR A 4 -3.56 7.40 -2.16
C TYR A 4 -4.75 6.64 -2.75
N MET A 5 -5.69 7.36 -3.28
CA MET A 5 -6.90 6.83 -3.93
C MET A 5 -6.89 7.27 -5.40
N PRO A 6 -6.65 6.38 -6.36
CA PRO A 6 -6.81 6.72 -7.77
C PRO A 6 -8.26 7.05 -8.09
N ASP A 7 -8.49 7.80 -9.15
CA ASP A 7 -9.86 8.16 -9.59
C ASP A 7 -10.64 6.94 -10.08
N GLU A 8 -9.95 5.91 -10.56
CA GLU A 8 -10.57 4.63 -10.94
C GLU A 8 -10.75 3.74 -9.71
N ILE A 9 -12.00 3.33 -9.47
CA ILE A 9 -12.38 2.44 -8.37
C ILE A 9 -12.39 1.01 -8.87
N SER A 10 -11.73 0.09 -8.14
CA SER A 10 -11.88 -1.34 -8.34
C SER A 10 -12.70 -1.97 -7.22
N GLU A 11 -13.54 -2.94 -7.57
CA GLU A 11 -14.32 -3.72 -6.60
C GLU A 11 -13.60 -5.03 -6.29
N SER A 12 -13.55 -5.41 -5.00
CA SER A 12 -12.93 -6.67 -4.55
C SER A 12 -13.52 -7.91 -5.22
N GLY A 13 -14.81 -7.86 -5.56
CA GLY A 13 -15.51 -8.95 -6.26
C GLY A 13 -15.05 -9.18 -7.70
N SER A 14 -14.34 -8.23 -8.31
CA SER A 14 -13.77 -8.33 -9.66
C SER A 14 -12.31 -8.79 -9.68
N SER A 15 -11.71 -9.07 -8.52
CA SER A 15 -10.31 -9.49 -8.41
C SER A 15 -10.05 -10.82 -9.12
N ASP A 16 -8.96 -10.88 -9.90
CA ASP A 16 -8.55 -12.09 -10.61
C ASP A 16 -7.91 -13.11 -9.65
N VAL A 17 -8.75 -13.98 -9.09
CA VAL A 17 -8.34 -15.02 -8.14
C VAL A 17 -7.31 -15.99 -8.75
N ASN A 18 -7.37 -16.25 -10.06
CA ASN A 18 -6.41 -17.15 -10.69
C ASN A 18 -5.01 -16.56 -10.73
N ARG A 19 -4.89 -15.27 -11.05
CA ARG A 19 -3.62 -14.54 -10.98
C ARG A 19 -3.09 -14.48 -9.55
N MET A 20 -3.95 -14.23 -8.56
CA MET A 20 -3.57 -14.23 -7.14
C MET A 20 -3.00 -15.59 -6.71
N LYS A 21 -3.59 -16.70 -7.15
CA LYS A 21 -3.11 -18.06 -6.84
C LYS A 21 -1.72 -18.33 -7.40
N LEU A 22 -1.37 -17.77 -8.56
CA LEU A 22 -0.03 -17.94 -9.15
C LEU A 22 1.08 -17.36 -8.25
N LEU A 23 0.78 -16.27 -7.55
CA LEU A 23 1.73 -15.56 -6.70
C LEU A 23 1.59 -15.90 -5.20
N ALA A 24 0.63 -16.76 -4.83
CA ALA A 24 0.41 -17.15 -3.45
C ALA A 24 1.67 -17.68 -2.73
N PRO A 25 2.56 -18.49 -3.35
CA PRO A 25 3.80 -18.93 -2.68
C PRO A 25 4.72 -17.77 -2.28
N LEU A 26 4.73 -16.67 -3.03
CA LEU A 26 5.51 -15.47 -2.71
C LEU A 26 4.88 -14.69 -1.53
N ILE A 27 3.56 -14.70 -1.44
CA ILE A 27 2.80 -14.08 -0.33
C ILE A 27 3.08 -14.79 0.99
N GLU A 28 3.32 -16.10 0.99
CA GLU A 28 3.74 -16.83 2.20
C GLU A 28 5.06 -16.28 2.77
N SER A 29 5.96 -15.80 1.93
CA SER A 29 7.19 -15.15 2.38
C SER A 29 6.90 -13.82 3.07
N ALA A 30 5.98 -13.00 2.55
CA ALA A 30 5.54 -11.78 3.21
C ALA A 30 4.90 -12.07 4.57
N LEU A 31 4.07 -13.12 4.67
CA LEU A 31 3.47 -13.54 5.93
C LEU A 31 4.52 -13.96 6.98
N LYS A 32 5.55 -14.71 6.57
CA LYS A 32 6.66 -15.08 7.47
C LYS A 32 7.42 -13.86 7.98
N ILE A 33 7.69 -12.89 7.12
CA ILE A 33 8.33 -11.63 7.49
C ILE A 33 7.48 -10.87 8.50
N ALA A 34 6.15 -10.76 8.26
CA ALA A 34 5.22 -10.11 9.18
C ALA A 34 5.17 -10.81 10.55
N ARG A 35 5.13 -12.14 10.59
CA ARG A 35 5.15 -12.92 11.83
C ARG A 35 6.43 -12.75 12.63
N ASN A 36 7.54 -12.41 11.98
CA ASN A 36 8.80 -12.07 12.64
C ASN A 36 8.87 -10.61 13.12
N GLY A 37 7.80 -9.83 12.95
CA GLY A 37 7.70 -8.45 13.43
C GLY A 37 8.18 -7.37 12.46
N ASP A 38 8.67 -7.73 11.27
CA ASP A 38 9.10 -6.77 10.25
C ASP A 38 7.90 -6.37 9.35
N TYR A 39 6.99 -5.61 9.93
CA TYR A 39 5.74 -5.23 9.26
C TYR A 39 5.95 -4.34 8.04
N PHE A 40 6.93 -3.45 8.07
CA PHE A 40 7.20 -2.54 6.95
C PHE A 40 7.71 -3.30 5.72
N LYS A 41 8.64 -4.21 5.92
CA LYS A 41 9.14 -5.07 4.85
C LYS A 41 8.05 -6.00 4.32
N ALA A 42 7.22 -6.54 5.20
CA ALA A 42 6.08 -7.36 4.81
C ALA A 42 5.07 -6.58 3.98
N LEU A 43 4.74 -5.33 4.35
CA LEU A 43 3.85 -4.45 3.60
C LEU A 43 4.40 -4.16 2.20
N ASN A 44 5.69 -3.81 2.10
CA ASN A 44 6.34 -3.56 0.82
C ASN A 44 6.28 -4.79 -0.10
N LEU A 45 6.67 -5.94 0.40
CA LEU A 45 6.70 -7.19 -0.38
C LEU A 45 5.28 -7.59 -0.82
N ASN A 46 4.34 -7.62 0.12
CA ASN A 46 2.94 -7.97 -0.16
C ASN A 46 2.31 -7.00 -1.18
N GLY A 47 2.54 -5.70 -1.00
CA GLY A 47 1.98 -4.67 -1.87
C GLY A 47 2.50 -4.76 -3.29
N LEU A 48 3.79 -5.01 -3.49
CA LEU A 48 4.39 -5.17 -4.83
C LEU A 48 3.88 -6.45 -5.52
N ILE A 49 3.80 -7.57 -4.79
CA ILE A 49 3.31 -8.83 -5.34
C ILE A 49 1.84 -8.72 -5.77
N TYR A 50 0.98 -8.16 -4.90
CA TYR A 50 -0.43 -7.99 -5.24
C TYR A 50 -0.66 -6.94 -6.32
N SER A 51 0.14 -5.89 -6.40
CA SER A 51 0.09 -4.95 -7.52
C SER A 51 0.33 -5.66 -8.84
N ALA A 52 1.31 -6.56 -8.89
CA ALA A 52 1.59 -7.37 -10.08
C ALA A 52 0.45 -8.37 -10.38
N ALA A 53 -0.07 -9.07 -9.36
CA ALA A 53 -1.15 -10.03 -9.51
C ALA A 53 -2.44 -9.39 -10.04
N LEU A 54 -2.80 -8.21 -9.54
CA LEU A 54 -4.05 -7.52 -9.82
C LEU A 54 -3.91 -6.44 -10.91
N ASN A 55 -2.73 -6.32 -11.50
CA ASN A 55 -2.43 -5.38 -12.59
C ASN A 55 -2.59 -3.90 -12.19
N PHE A 56 -2.24 -3.56 -10.96
CA PHE A 56 -2.13 -2.17 -10.51
C PHE A 56 -0.73 -1.60 -10.75
N ASN A 57 -0.63 -0.29 -10.84
CA ASN A 57 0.63 0.41 -11.04
C ASN A 57 1.48 0.42 -9.76
N SER A 58 2.45 -0.51 -9.67
CA SER A 58 3.37 -0.59 -8.53
C SER A 58 4.27 0.64 -8.37
N GLN A 59 4.41 1.49 -9.40
CA GLN A 59 5.18 2.74 -9.31
C GLN A 59 4.65 3.66 -8.21
N ILE A 60 3.35 3.61 -7.92
CA ILE A 60 2.75 4.39 -6.82
C ILE A 60 3.45 4.07 -5.48
N ALA A 61 3.67 2.79 -5.18
CA ALA A 61 4.39 2.40 -3.97
C ALA A 61 5.88 2.72 -4.05
N ILE A 62 6.50 2.53 -5.20
CA ILE A 62 7.93 2.77 -5.42
C ILE A 62 8.26 4.24 -5.27
N GLU A 63 7.47 5.15 -5.83
CA GLU A 63 7.70 6.59 -5.69
C GLU A 63 7.53 7.06 -4.23
N ALA A 64 6.60 6.49 -3.49
CA ALA A 64 6.48 6.77 -2.05
C ALA A 64 7.73 6.34 -1.27
N LEU A 65 8.26 5.13 -1.55
CA LEU A 65 9.49 4.64 -0.92
C LEU A 65 10.69 5.49 -1.31
N HIS A 66 10.79 5.90 -2.57
CA HIS A 66 11.85 6.80 -3.07
C HIS A 66 11.81 8.17 -2.37
N ALA A 67 10.61 8.68 -2.09
CA ALA A 67 10.39 9.94 -1.39
C ALA A 67 10.56 9.84 0.14
N GLY A 68 10.92 8.67 0.67
CA GLY A 68 11.26 8.48 2.08
C GLY A 68 10.18 7.83 2.95
N ALA A 69 9.16 7.21 2.37
CA ALA A 69 8.25 6.39 3.15
C ALA A 69 8.96 5.18 3.76
N LEU A 70 8.63 4.84 4.99
CA LEU A 70 9.13 3.63 5.69
C LEU A 70 8.60 2.36 5.05
N ALA A 71 7.36 2.42 4.57
CA ALA A 71 6.70 1.34 3.85
C ALA A 71 5.62 1.89 2.94
N SER A 72 5.40 1.22 1.81
CA SER A 72 4.28 1.52 0.91
C SER A 72 3.81 0.27 0.17
N GLY A 73 2.52 0.19 -0.09
CA GLY A 73 1.94 -0.94 -0.79
C GLY A 73 0.46 -0.78 -1.06
N LEU A 74 -0.08 -1.77 -1.77
CA LEU A 74 -1.49 -1.84 -2.08
C LEU A 74 -2.33 -2.04 -0.82
N SER A 75 -3.42 -1.32 -0.67
CA SER A 75 -4.38 -1.47 0.42
C SER A 75 -5.42 -2.54 0.07
N GLY A 76 -5.36 -3.68 0.75
CA GLY A 76 -6.26 -4.80 0.47
C GLY A 76 -6.13 -5.31 -0.97
N THR A 77 -7.23 -5.36 -1.70
CA THR A 77 -7.29 -5.75 -3.12
C THR A 77 -7.22 -4.57 -4.09
N GLY A 78 -6.89 -3.39 -3.61
CA GLY A 78 -6.73 -2.17 -4.41
C GLY A 78 -8.08 -1.43 -4.55
N SER A 79 -8.12 -0.41 -5.31
CA SER A 79 -7.09 0.30 -6.11
C SER A 79 -6.20 1.25 -5.28
N SER A 80 -6.52 1.47 -4.02
CA SER A 80 -5.81 2.41 -3.15
C SER A 80 -4.45 1.88 -2.71
N PHE A 81 -3.52 2.80 -2.49
CA PHE A 81 -2.20 2.52 -1.92
C PHE A 81 -2.05 3.22 -0.57
N VAL A 82 -1.23 2.66 0.29
CA VAL A 82 -0.90 3.24 1.58
C VAL A 82 0.60 3.51 1.66
N ALA A 83 1.00 4.59 2.34
CA ALA A 83 2.37 4.85 2.74
C ALA A 83 2.44 5.14 4.23
N VAL A 84 3.40 4.50 4.89
CA VAL A 84 3.77 4.77 6.27
C VAL A 84 4.96 5.71 6.25
N CYS A 85 4.83 6.90 6.86
CA CYS A 85 5.83 7.95 6.82
C CYS A 85 6.17 8.41 8.25
N GLU A 86 7.41 8.82 8.46
CA GLU A 86 7.75 9.73 9.56
C GLU A 86 7.27 11.15 9.22
N GLU A 87 7.11 12.00 10.22
CA GLU A 87 6.61 13.37 10.03
C GLU A 87 7.42 14.17 9.01
N ASN A 88 8.74 13.98 9.00
CA ASN A 88 9.68 14.69 8.12
C ASN A 88 9.61 14.27 6.64
N SER A 89 8.98 13.15 6.32
CA SER A 89 8.85 12.66 4.93
C SER A 89 7.44 12.76 4.35
N ILE A 90 6.46 13.22 5.15
CA ILE A 90 5.05 13.30 4.72
C ILE A 90 4.90 14.18 3.48
N ASP A 91 5.47 15.39 3.50
CA ASP A 91 5.32 16.35 2.40
C ASP A 91 6.04 15.87 1.12
N ASP A 92 7.20 15.22 1.27
CA ASP A 92 7.95 14.66 0.13
C ASP A 92 7.16 13.52 -0.54
N VAL A 93 6.57 12.62 0.25
CA VAL A 93 5.74 11.51 -0.28
C VAL A 93 4.46 12.04 -0.92
N LYS A 94 3.79 13.03 -0.31
CA LYS A 94 2.64 13.69 -0.93
C LYS A 94 3.01 14.33 -2.26
N GLY A 95 4.10 15.08 -2.30
CA GLY A 95 4.62 15.73 -3.51
C GLY A 95 4.90 14.71 -4.60
N ALA A 96 5.58 13.60 -4.28
CA ALA A 96 5.87 12.55 -5.24
C ALA A 96 4.60 11.94 -5.85
N TRP A 97 3.56 11.72 -5.04
CA TRP A 97 2.29 11.22 -5.57
C TRP A 97 1.52 12.26 -6.39
N GLN A 98 1.46 13.51 -5.95
CA GLN A 98 0.78 14.60 -6.67
C GLN A 98 1.41 14.91 -8.02
N ASP A 99 2.75 14.85 -8.11
CA ASP A 99 3.48 15.18 -9.32
C ASP A 99 3.42 14.06 -10.38
N ASN A 100 3.23 12.80 -9.95
CA ASN A 100 3.33 11.64 -10.85
C ASN A 100 2.01 10.94 -11.13
N PHE A 101 0.98 11.14 -10.30
CA PHE A 101 -0.27 10.38 -10.40
C PHE A 101 -1.50 11.26 -10.16
N GLU A 102 -2.58 10.98 -10.89
CA GLU A 102 -3.88 11.60 -10.68
C GLU A 102 -4.67 10.79 -9.63
N GLY A 103 -5.19 11.48 -8.61
CA GLY A 103 -5.94 10.86 -7.53
C GLY A 103 -6.01 11.73 -6.28
N LYS A 104 -6.69 11.21 -5.27
CA LYS A 104 -6.87 11.87 -3.98
C LYS A 104 -5.92 11.31 -2.95
N ILE A 105 -5.32 12.16 -2.13
CA ILE A 105 -4.49 11.77 -1.00
C ILE A 105 -5.22 12.12 0.30
N ILE A 106 -5.31 11.14 1.20
CA ILE A 106 -5.81 11.32 2.56
C ILE A 106 -4.64 11.15 3.53
N GLU A 107 -4.49 12.09 4.43
CA GLU A 107 -3.54 11.99 5.54
C GLU A 107 -4.28 11.59 6.81
N THR A 108 -3.71 10.64 7.55
CA THR A 108 -4.23 10.17 8.84
C THR A 108 -3.09 9.71 9.73
N SER A 109 -3.38 9.42 10.98
CA SER A 109 -2.44 8.89 11.97
C SER A 109 -2.75 7.44 12.33
N VAL A 110 -1.79 6.78 12.98
CA VAL A 110 -2.01 5.47 13.60
C VAL A 110 -2.88 5.67 14.84
N ASP A 111 -3.91 4.86 14.96
CA ASP A 111 -4.75 4.76 16.14
C ASP A 111 -4.46 3.44 16.87
N ASN A 112 -4.01 3.53 18.12
CA ASN A 112 -3.71 2.39 18.98
C ASN A 112 -4.83 2.10 20.01
N GLU A 113 -5.87 2.92 20.06
CA GLU A 113 -7.00 2.72 20.98
C GLU A 113 -8.09 1.83 20.37
N GLY A 114 -8.15 1.77 19.04
CA GLY A 114 -9.14 0.99 18.31
C GLY A 114 -10.51 1.64 18.29
N CYS A 115 -11.53 0.82 18.15
CA CYS A 115 -12.91 1.27 17.99
C CYS A 115 -13.47 1.80 19.31
N THR A 116 -13.96 3.03 19.31
CA THR A 116 -14.59 3.67 20.49
C THR A 116 -16.02 4.11 20.17
N PHE A 117 -16.87 4.20 21.21
CA PHE A 117 -18.20 4.79 21.07
C PHE A 117 -18.10 6.33 21.17
N ILE A 118 -18.81 6.98 20.32
CA ILE A 118 -18.95 8.45 20.33
C ILE A 118 -20.13 8.84 21.21
#